data_05f16893cc299ef4c86bfcb6a108d5d9
#
_entry.id   05f16893cc299ef4c86bfcb6a108d5d9
#
_cell.length_a   1.000
_cell.length_b   1.000
_cell.length_c   1.000
_cell.angle_alpha   90.00
_cell.angle_beta   90.00
_cell.angle_gamma   90.00
#
_symmetry.space_group_name_H-M   'P 1'
#
loop_
_entity.id
_entity.type
_entity.pdbx_description
1 polymer ?
#
loop_
_entity_poly.entity_id
_entity_poly.type
_entity_poly.pdbx_seq_one_letter_code
_entity_poly.pdbx_strand_id
1 'polypeptide(L)'
;MRYALKQIDGKWVKLAAGLTISIDFDKTWSADPTLWREFVKMAKSRGHHPVMITRRDDTPKQRAEVEKSIEGAGFDELIFAGGTQKQDAARKAGVSVDVWIDDYPEGIPS
;
A
#
# COMPACT_ATOMS: atom_id res chain seq x y z
N MET A 1 -6.67 -17.96 2.70
CA MET A 1 -5.36 -17.52 3.21
C MET A 1 -4.27 -17.92 2.24
N ARG A 2 -3.34 -17.01 1.97
CA ARG A 2 -2.22 -17.30 1.07
C ARG A 2 -1.03 -17.82 1.86
N TYR A 3 -0.20 -18.64 1.22
CA TYR A 3 1.00 -19.20 1.83
C TYR A 3 2.19 -19.07 0.91
N ALA A 4 3.36 -18.92 1.49
CA ALA A 4 4.63 -18.98 0.81
C ALA A 4 5.42 -20.17 1.36
N LEU A 5 6.32 -20.73 0.57
CA LEU A 5 7.23 -21.78 1.01
C LEU A 5 8.60 -21.16 1.25
N LYS A 6 9.22 -21.47 2.38
CA LYS A 6 10.56 -21.04 2.72
C LYS A 6 11.36 -22.22 3.24
N GLN A 7 12.62 -22.32 2.84
CA GLN A 7 13.51 -23.35 3.36
C GLN A 7 14.19 -22.87 4.63
N ILE A 8 13.99 -23.63 5.71
CA ILE A 8 14.59 -23.36 7.02
C ILE A 8 15.25 -24.65 7.48
N ASP A 9 16.56 -24.61 7.75
CA ASP A 9 17.35 -25.77 8.17
C ASP A 9 17.17 -26.98 7.23
N GLY A 10 17.17 -26.71 5.92
CA GLY A 10 17.04 -27.76 4.91
C GLY A 10 15.63 -28.29 4.70
N LYS A 11 14.63 -27.79 5.44
CA LYS A 11 13.24 -28.22 5.33
C LYS A 11 12.38 -27.12 4.73
N TRP A 12 11.42 -27.51 3.89
CA TRP A 12 10.43 -26.58 3.36
C TRP A 12 9.34 -26.31 4.39
N VAL A 13 9.17 -25.06 4.75
CA VAL A 13 8.17 -24.61 5.73
C VAL A 13 7.15 -23.75 5.03
N LYS A 14 5.88 -24.02 5.30
CA LYS A 14 4.76 -23.25 4.78
C LYS A 14 4.52 -22.03 5.67
N LEU A 15 4.69 -20.83 5.11
CA LEU A 15 4.49 -19.58 5.81
C LEU A 15 3.27 -18.85 5.25
N ALA A 16 2.49 -18.24 6.12
CA ALA A 16 1.39 -17.39 5.69
C ALA A 16 1.98 -16.17 4.95
N ALA A 17 1.56 -15.98 3.69
CA ALA A 17 1.88 -14.76 2.95
C ALA A 17 0.97 -13.64 3.45
N GLY A 18 1.52 -12.46 3.68
CA GLY A 18 0.78 -11.33 4.16
C GLY A 18 -0.19 -10.76 3.12
N LEU A 19 -1.10 -9.91 3.58
CA LEU A 19 -2.02 -9.18 2.72
C LEU A 19 -1.34 -7.91 2.21
N THR A 20 -1.61 -7.56 0.95
CA THR A 20 -1.25 -6.25 0.42
C THR A 20 -2.41 -5.30 0.69
N ILE A 21 -2.16 -4.28 1.48
CA ILE A 21 -3.17 -3.34 1.95
C ILE A 21 -2.85 -1.97 1.40
N SER A 22 -3.75 -1.43 0.57
CA SER A 22 -3.58 -0.09 0.01
C SER A 22 -4.28 0.95 0.89
N ILE A 23 -3.57 2.01 1.22
CA ILE A 23 -4.08 3.14 1.98
C ILE A 23 -4.03 4.37 1.09
N ASP A 24 -5.18 5.02 0.91
CA ASP A 24 -5.29 6.26 0.15
C ASP A 24 -4.63 7.42 0.88
N PHE A 25 -4.20 8.44 0.12
CA PHE A 25 -3.57 9.61 0.71
C PHE A 25 -4.59 10.68 1.13
N ASP A 26 -5.30 11.27 0.16
CA ASP A 26 -6.21 12.38 0.45
C ASP A 26 -7.43 11.91 1.23
N LYS A 27 -7.75 12.60 2.32
CA LYS A 27 -8.90 12.32 3.20
C LYS A 27 -8.85 10.98 3.92
N THR A 28 -7.83 10.16 3.68
CA THR A 28 -7.59 8.93 4.43
C THR A 28 -6.33 9.10 5.26
N TRP A 29 -5.15 8.97 4.67
CA TRP A 29 -3.90 9.23 5.39
C TRP A 29 -3.85 10.64 5.94
N SER A 30 -4.17 11.63 5.12
CA SER A 30 -4.07 13.04 5.51
C SER A 30 -5.08 13.44 6.58
N ALA A 31 -6.14 12.67 6.77
CA ALA A 31 -7.12 12.94 7.81
C ALA A 31 -6.60 12.63 9.20
N ASP A 32 -5.77 11.58 9.33
CA ASP A 32 -5.14 11.22 10.61
C ASP A 32 -3.84 10.46 10.37
N PRO A 33 -2.76 11.16 10.05
CA PRO A 33 -1.48 10.49 9.75
C PRO A 33 -0.95 9.65 10.91
N THR A 34 -1.21 10.05 12.15
CA THR A 34 -0.75 9.31 13.32
C THR A 34 -1.40 7.94 13.40
N LEU A 35 -2.72 7.86 13.18
CA LEU A 35 -3.45 6.58 13.15
C LEU A 35 -2.86 5.65 12.10
N TRP A 36 -2.67 6.17 10.89
CA TRP A 36 -2.23 5.33 9.79
C TRP A 36 -0.76 4.93 9.90
N ARG A 37 0.08 5.76 10.50
CA ARG A 37 1.46 5.37 10.83
C ARG A 37 1.49 4.18 11.78
N GLU A 38 0.66 4.21 12.80
CA GLU A 38 0.56 3.08 13.74
C GLU A 38 0.01 1.84 13.06
N PHE A 39 -0.98 2.00 12.20
CA PHE A 39 -1.54 0.89 11.43
C PHE A 39 -0.47 0.25 10.52
N VAL A 40 0.27 1.06 9.78
CA VAL A 40 1.33 0.56 8.89
C VAL A 40 2.38 -0.21 9.68
N LYS A 41 2.82 0.32 10.80
CA LYS A 41 3.79 -0.33 11.67
C LYS A 41 3.28 -1.69 12.14
N MET A 42 2.05 -1.73 12.62
CA MET A 42 1.43 -2.97 13.09
C MET A 42 1.27 -3.98 11.95
N ALA A 43 0.79 -3.54 10.79
CA ALA A 43 0.60 -4.41 9.64
C ALA A 43 1.93 -5.05 9.22
N LYS A 44 2.99 -4.26 9.14
CA LYS A 44 4.32 -4.77 8.78
C LYS A 44 4.84 -5.77 9.82
N SER A 45 4.62 -5.49 11.11
CA SER A 45 5.05 -6.41 12.16
C SER A 45 4.36 -7.77 12.09
N ARG A 46 3.23 -7.84 11.42
CA ARG A 46 2.47 -9.07 11.22
C ARG A 46 2.71 -9.70 9.84
N GLY A 47 3.67 -9.18 9.08
CA GLY A 47 4.03 -9.72 7.76
C GLY A 47 3.15 -9.25 6.62
N HIS A 48 2.35 -8.20 6.82
CA HIS A 48 1.55 -7.63 5.75
C HIS A 48 2.33 -6.56 4.98
N HIS A 49 1.82 -6.18 3.81
CA HIS A 49 2.48 -5.27 2.88
C HIS A 49 1.63 -4.01 2.65
N PRO A 50 1.84 -2.96 3.46
CA PRO A 50 1.15 -1.70 3.23
C PRO A 50 1.73 -0.98 2.03
N VAL A 51 0.84 -0.52 1.15
CA VAL A 51 1.19 0.30 -0.01
C VAL A 51 0.31 1.53 -0.01
N MET A 52 0.75 2.59 -0.67
CA MET A 52 -0.06 3.78 -0.86
C MET A 52 -0.31 3.99 -2.33
N ILE A 53 -1.57 4.09 -2.72
CA ILE A 53 -1.97 4.36 -4.10
C ILE A 53 -2.87 5.58 -4.06
N THR A 54 -2.42 6.65 -4.70
CA THR A 54 -3.12 7.94 -4.72
C THR A 54 -3.50 8.32 -6.13
N ARG A 55 -4.62 9.05 -6.28
CA ARG A 55 -5.04 9.59 -7.57
C ARG A 55 -4.33 10.89 -7.94
N ARG A 56 -3.44 11.38 -7.10
CA ARG A 56 -2.64 12.55 -7.45
C ARG A 56 -1.78 12.26 -8.67
N ASP A 57 -1.49 13.30 -9.43
CA ASP A 57 -0.57 13.21 -10.56
C ASP A 57 0.88 13.12 -10.06
N ASP A 58 1.70 12.37 -10.78
CA ASP A 58 3.10 12.22 -10.44
C ASP A 58 3.91 13.41 -10.99
N THR A 59 3.75 14.56 -10.34
CA THR A 59 4.55 15.75 -10.63
C THR A 59 5.59 15.92 -9.51
N PRO A 60 6.72 16.61 -9.77
CA PRO A 60 7.72 16.81 -8.72
C PRO A 60 7.15 17.42 -7.44
N LYS A 61 6.23 18.40 -7.58
CA LYS A 61 5.61 19.06 -6.43
C LYS A 61 4.71 18.09 -5.64
N GLN A 62 3.85 17.37 -6.32
CA GLN A 62 2.91 16.45 -5.67
C GLN A 62 3.62 15.25 -5.06
N ARG A 63 4.61 14.72 -5.77
CA ARG A 63 5.42 13.62 -5.24
C ARG A 63 6.15 14.05 -3.97
N ALA A 64 6.79 15.21 -3.97
CA ALA A 64 7.50 15.72 -2.79
C ALA A 64 6.55 15.91 -1.60
N GLU A 65 5.34 16.41 -1.84
CA GLU A 65 4.34 16.62 -0.78
C GLU A 65 3.92 15.30 -0.14
N VAL A 66 3.61 14.29 -0.96
CA VAL A 66 3.19 12.98 -0.46
C VAL A 66 4.35 12.29 0.25
N GLU A 67 5.53 12.23 -0.36
CA GLU A 67 6.70 11.58 0.21
C GLU A 67 7.08 12.20 1.57
N LYS A 68 7.01 13.52 1.69
CA LYS A 68 7.29 14.19 2.94
C LYS A 68 6.30 13.79 4.02
N SER A 69 5.01 13.72 3.68
CA SER A 69 3.97 13.37 4.64
C SER A 69 4.12 11.94 5.18
N ILE A 70 4.51 11.00 4.33
CA ILE A 70 4.60 9.58 4.70
C ILE A 70 6.03 9.14 5.06
N GLU A 71 6.97 10.08 5.13
CA GLU A 71 8.37 9.78 5.42
C GLU A 71 8.51 8.96 6.70
N GLY A 72 9.25 7.86 6.61
CA GLY A 72 9.49 6.97 7.73
C GLY A 72 8.32 6.06 8.12
N ALA A 73 7.18 6.14 7.43
CA ALA A 73 6.01 5.31 7.75
C ALA A 73 6.23 3.82 7.44
N GLY A 74 7.00 3.51 6.42
CA GLY A 74 7.34 2.13 6.08
C GLY A 74 6.48 1.50 4.99
N PHE A 75 5.86 2.31 4.13
CA PHE A 75 5.16 1.78 2.96
C PHE A 75 6.13 1.03 2.04
N ASP A 76 5.69 -0.11 1.53
CA ASP A 76 6.49 -0.90 0.59
C ASP A 76 6.49 -0.31 -0.82
N GLU A 77 5.39 0.37 -1.20
CA GLU A 77 5.24 1.02 -2.50
C GLU A 77 4.46 2.31 -2.37
N LEU A 78 4.79 3.27 -3.23
CA LEU A 78 4.01 4.51 -3.41
C LEU A 78 3.70 4.64 -4.89
N ILE A 79 2.43 4.64 -5.24
CA ILE A 79 1.96 4.64 -6.62
C ILE A 79 1.06 5.85 -6.87
N PHE A 80 1.37 6.62 -7.91
CA PHE A 80 0.58 7.76 -8.36
C PHE A 80 -0.26 7.31 -9.56
N ALA A 81 -1.56 7.17 -9.35
CA ALA A 81 -2.47 6.71 -10.41
C ALA A 81 -2.87 7.82 -11.37
N GLY A 82 -2.86 9.08 -10.93
CA GLY A 82 -3.28 10.20 -11.73
C GLY A 82 -4.72 10.01 -12.21
N GLY A 83 -4.94 10.17 -13.51
CA GLY A 83 -6.24 9.96 -14.12
C GLY A 83 -6.62 8.50 -14.36
N THR A 84 -5.71 7.58 -14.05
CA THR A 84 -5.94 6.13 -14.20
C THR A 84 -6.65 5.60 -12.96
N GLN A 85 -7.46 4.55 -13.15
CA GLN A 85 -8.06 3.87 -12.00
C GLN A 85 -6.96 3.20 -11.16
N LYS A 86 -7.14 3.19 -9.84
CA LYS A 86 -6.10 2.68 -8.93
C LYS A 86 -5.78 1.21 -9.18
N GLN A 87 -6.79 0.39 -9.51
CA GLN A 87 -6.57 -1.02 -9.83
C GLN A 87 -5.65 -1.20 -11.02
N ASP A 88 -5.81 -0.37 -12.06
CA ASP A 88 -4.96 -0.42 -13.24
C ASP A 88 -3.54 0.04 -12.93
N ALA A 89 -3.41 1.11 -12.13
CA ALA A 89 -2.10 1.61 -11.71
C ALA A 89 -1.34 0.56 -10.89
N ALA A 90 -2.03 -0.13 -9.99
CA ALA A 90 -1.44 -1.21 -9.20
C ALA A 90 -0.97 -2.34 -10.10
N ARG A 91 -1.81 -2.74 -11.07
CA ARG A 91 -1.48 -3.82 -12.00
C ARG A 91 -0.24 -3.49 -12.82
N LYS A 92 -0.13 -2.24 -13.31
CA LYS A 92 1.06 -1.80 -14.07
C LYS A 92 2.32 -1.83 -13.21
N ALA A 93 2.20 -1.57 -11.92
CA ALA A 93 3.32 -1.62 -10.99
C ALA A 93 3.63 -3.05 -10.48
N GLY A 94 2.87 -4.04 -10.93
CA GLY A 94 3.06 -5.42 -10.48
C GLY A 94 2.53 -5.69 -9.08
N VAL A 95 1.63 -4.84 -8.59
CA VAL A 95 1.06 -4.93 -7.24
C VAL A 95 -0.36 -5.47 -7.29
N SER A 96 -0.62 -6.54 -6.55
CA SER A 96 -1.95 -7.12 -6.39
C SER A 96 -2.46 -6.76 -5.00
N VAL A 97 -3.49 -5.93 -4.95
CA VAL A 97 -4.04 -5.41 -3.69
C VAL A 97 -5.15 -6.32 -3.17
N ASP A 98 -5.05 -6.71 -1.91
CA ASP A 98 -6.06 -7.56 -1.25
C ASP A 98 -7.10 -6.73 -0.51
N VAL A 99 -6.69 -5.61 0.08
CA VAL A 99 -7.58 -4.75 0.88
C VAL A 99 -7.35 -3.31 0.46
N TRP A 100 -8.44 -2.60 0.18
CA TRP A 100 -8.42 -1.19 -0.16
C TRP A 100 -9.00 -0.36 0.98
N ILE A 101 -8.23 0.60 1.48
CA ILE A 101 -8.69 1.59 2.44
C ILE A 101 -8.71 2.93 1.71
N ASP A 102 -9.89 3.40 1.37
CA ASP A 102 -10.07 4.53 0.47
C ASP A 102 -11.39 5.25 0.77
N ASP A 103 -11.37 6.57 0.77
CA ASP A 103 -12.56 7.39 0.97
C ASP A 103 -13.38 7.56 -0.32
N TYR A 104 -12.81 7.17 -1.47
CA TYR A 104 -13.46 7.28 -2.77
C TYR A 104 -13.32 5.95 -3.53
N PRO A 105 -14.06 4.92 -3.13
CA PRO A 105 -13.90 3.58 -3.72
C PRO A 105 -14.23 3.52 -5.22
N GLU A 106 -14.99 4.47 -5.74
CA GLU A 106 -15.31 4.56 -7.15
C GLU A 106 -14.08 4.79 -8.04
N GLY A 107 -12.98 5.24 -7.47
CA GLY A 107 -11.72 5.42 -8.18
C GLY A 107 -10.85 4.16 -8.29
N ILE A 108 -11.27 3.05 -7.67
CA ILE A 108 -10.49 1.80 -7.59
C ILE A 108 -10.75 0.87 -8.78
N PRO A 109 -12.00 0.58 -9.15
CA PRO A 109 -12.30 -0.45 -10.14
C PRO A 109 -11.79 -0.11 -11.53
N SER A 110 -11.43 -1.13 -12.23
CA SER A 110 -11.05 -1.04 -13.63
C SER A 110 -12.02 -1.83 -14.47
#